data_a59abace719985de14f5451ecbbc429c
#
_entry.id   a59abace719985de14f5451ecbbc429c
#
_cell.length_a   1.000
_cell.length_b   1.000
_cell.length_c   1.000
_cell.angle_alpha   90.00
_cell.angle_beta   90.00
_cell.angle_gamma   90.00
#
_symmetry.space_group_name_H-M   'P 1'
#
loop_
_entity.id
_entity.type
_entity.pdbx_description
1 polymer ?
#
loop_
_entity_poly.entity_id
_entity_poly.type
_entity_poly.pdbx_seq_one_letter_code
_entity_poly.pdbx_strand_id
1 'polypeptide(L)'
;MLIYKLNGTLQTDVTNASRTLLFDLESLTWNENILNEYNIPKDSLPNIKPSLGNFGNCENILKNVPITAVLGDQQASLFGQQCFSRGSVKNTYGTGCFALTNTGNDIIYSKNGLLTTVAYKYGDQKASYAIEGSVAIAGAAVQWLRDNLNLINTSDEIESIALQEKDNGGVYFVPAFSGLFSPHWDPTARGVLVGLSRYSNKKHIARAVLESVAYQSYELLNSMEKDIDQNFTEVKVDGGMVVNNLLIQFQADIFDKNVISKELQEITAYGAGIASYIVINDIKIEELEINQKISKSWTPNINTEKRNNYLDNWTKAVEKSKNWI
;
A
#
# COMPACT_ATOMS: atom_id res chain seq x y z
N MET A 1 2.72 -5.76 -22.04
CA MET A 1 1.53 -5.90 -22.93
C MET A 1 1.01 -4.55 -23.45
N LEU A 2 0.75 -3.55 -22.57
CA LEU A 2 0.20 -2.26 -23.00
C LEU A 2 1.11 -1.51 -23.99
N ILE A 3 2.41 -1.35 -23.66
CA ILE A 3 3.40 -0.69 -24.55
C ILE A 3 3.43 -1.37 -25.92
N TYR A 4 3.49 -2.70 -25.94
CA TYR A 4 3.48 -3.46 -27.18
C TYR A 4 2.24 -3.18 -28.04
N LYS A 5 1.07 -3.04 -27.43
CA LYS A 5 -0.15 -2.68 -28.15
C LYS A 5 -0.16 -1.22 -28.64
N LEU A 6 0.57 -0.35 -27.98
CA LEU A 6 0.63 1.08 -28.35
C LEU A 6 1.66 1.35 -29.46
N ASN A 7 2.82 0.68 -29.45
CA ASN A 7 3.92 0.97 -30.37
C ASN A 7 4.70 -0.23 -30.89
N GLY A 8 4.20 -1.44 -30.74
CA GLY A 8 4.83 -2.67 -31.26
C GLY A 8 6.12 -3.11 -30.55
N THR A 9 6.61 -2.40 -29.52
CA THR A 9 7.87 -2.72 -28.86
C THR A 9 7.66 -3.54 -27.57
N LEU A 10 8.50 -4.55 -27.36
CA LEU A 10 8.49 -5.35 -26.14
C LEU A 10 9.37 -4.70 -25.07
N GLN A 11 8.77 -3.84 -24.26
CA GLN A 11 9.44 -3.06 -23.21
C GLN A 11 8.68 -3.11 -21.90
N THR A 12 9.40 -2.91 -20.80
CA THR A 12 8.89 -2.69 -19.45
C THR A 12 9.77 -1.66 -18.73
N ASP A 13 9.35 -1.21 -17.57
CA ASP A 13 10.17 -0.36 -16.71
C ASP A 13 10.73 -1.12 -15.50
N VAL A 14 11.68 -0.50 -14.79
CA VAL A 14 12.30 -1.08 -13.60
C VAL A 14 11.29 -1.36 -12.47
N THR A 15 10.19 -0.56 -12.34
CA THR A 15 9.21 -0.78 -11.29
C THR A 15 8.35 -2.02 -11.55
N ASN A 16 7.88 -2.22 -12.78
CA ASN A 16 7.16 -3.42 -13.17
C ASN A 16 8.08 -4.65 -13.17
N ALA A 17 9.32 -4.52 -13.66
CA ALA A 17 10.31 -5.59 -13.63
C ALA A 17 10.60 -6.06 -12.20
N SER A 18 10.73 -5.14 -11.24
CA SER A 18 10.98 -5.46 -9.82
C SER A 18 9.81 -6.19 -9.12
N ARG A 19 8.62 -6.26 -9.75
CA ARG A 19 7.49 -7.08 -9.27
C ARG A 19 7.58 -8.53 -9.69
N THR A 20 8.53 -8.88 -10.52
CA THR A 20 8.83 -10.26 -10.90
C THR A 20 9.92 -10.84 -9.99
N LEU A 21 9.98 -12.15 -9.88
CA LEU A 21 11.09 -12.81 -9.18
C LEU A 21 12.36 -12.95 -10.07
N LEU A 22 12.35 -12.36 -11.25
CA LEU A 22 13.41 -12.50 -12.27
C LEU A 22 14.36 -11.30 -12.33
N PHE A 23 14.07 -10.25 -11.57
CA PHE A 23 14.78 -8.97 -11.63
C PHE A 23 15.81 -8.86 -10.51
N ASP A 24 16.95 -8.32 -10.83
CA ASP A 24 18.01 -8.01 -9.89
C ASP A 24 17.97 -6.52 -9.52
N LEU A 25 17.82 -6.24 -8.21
CA LEU A 25 17.64 -4.87 -7.69
C LEU A 25 18.93 -4.03 -7.75
N GLU A 26 20.13 -4.65 -7.74
CA GLU A 26 21.40 -3.94 -7.73
C GLU A 26 21.79 -3.54 -9.17
N SER A 27 21.74 -4.50 -10.10
CA SER A 27 22.08 -4.26 -11.50
C SER A 27 20.94 -3.63 -12.30
N LEU A 28 19.70 -3.66 -11.79
CA LEU A 28 18.47 -3.22 -12.47
C LEU A 28 18.22 -3.96 -13.80
N THR A 29 18.61 -5.23 -13.86
CA THR A 29 18.48 -6.10 -15.03
C THR A 29 17.80 -7.41 -14.69
N TRP A 30 17.49 -8.22 -15.70
CA TRP A 30 17.06 -9.60 -15.49
C TRP A 30 18.21 -10.41 -14.88
N ASN A 31 17.92 -11.18 -13.81
CA ASN A 31 18.92 -12.01 -13.11
C ASN A 31 19.21 -13.27 -13.91
N GLU A 32 20.39 -13.35 -14.55
CA GLU A 32 20.74 -14.45 -15.43
C GLU A 32 20.84 -15.80 -14.70
N ASN A 33 21.23 -15.82 -13.42
CA ASN A 33 21.27 -17.06 -12.65
C ASN A 33 19.88 -17.64 -12.46
N ILE A 34 18.90 -16.79 -12.12
CA ILE A 34 17.50 -17.21 -11.97
C ILE A 34 16.93 -17.65 -13.31
N LEU A 35 17.18 -16.91 -14.40
CA LEU A 35 16.72 -17.28 -15.73
C LEU A 35 17.25 -18.66 -16.14
N ASN A 36 18.53 -18.91 -15.91
CA ASN A 36 19.16 -20.20 -16.23
C ASN A 36 18.58 -21.34 -15.40
N GLU A 37 18.40 -21.14 -14.08
CA GLU A 37 17.82 -22.14 -13.17
C GLU A 37 16.41 -22.59 -13.61
N TYR A 38 15.60 -21.63 -14.05
CA TYR A 38 14.21 -21.90 -14.49
C TYR A 38 14.09 -22.13 -16.00
N ASN A 39 15.19 -22.19 -16.76
CA ASN A 39 15.22 -22.36 -18.20
C ASN A 39 14.36 -21.31 -18.94
N ILE A 40 14.40 -20.05 -18.51
CA ILE A 40 13.67 -18.94 -19.14
C ILE A 40 14.58 -18.26 -20.16
N PRO A 41 14.28 -18.26 -21.47
CA PRO A 41 15.09 -17.57 -22.46
C PRO A 41 15.04 -16.05 -22.23
N LYS A 42 16.20 -15.40 -22.11
CA LYS A 42 16.30 -13.95 -21.89
C LYS A 42 15.61 -13.15 -22.99
N ASP A 43 15.67 -13.62 -24.22
CA ASP A 43 15.03 -12.97 -25.39
C ASP A 43 13.48 -13.03 -25.35
N SER A 44 12.90 -13.85 -24.48
CA SER A 44 11.44 -13.87 -24.26
C SER A 44 10.97 -12.75 -23.32
N LEU A 45 11.89 -12.06 -22.64
CA LEU A 45 11.59 -11.02 -21.67
C LEU A 45 11.66 -9.63 -22.31
N PRO A 46 10.86 -8.66 -21.83
CA PRO A 46 10.87 -7.29 -22.35
C PRO A 46 12.18 -6.57 -21.98
N ASN A 47 12.58 -5.62 -22.84
CA ASN A 47 13.67 -4.72 -22.52
C ASN A 47 13.30 -3.80 -21.35
N ILE A 48 14.14 -3.78 -20.31
CA ILE A 48 13.92 -2.94 -19.13
C ILE A 48 14.42 -1.52 -19.41
N LYS A 49 13.59 -0.54 -19.05
CA LYS A 49 13.92 0.90 -19.16
C LYS A 49 13.73 1.61 -17.81
N PRO A 50 14.31 2.82 -17.64
CA PRO A 50 13.91 3.70 -16.54
C PRO A 50 12.41 3.97 -16.56
N SER A 51 11.79 4.14 -15.38
CA SER A 51 10.35 4.40 -15.26
C SER A 51 9.95 5.72 -15.91
N LEU A 52 10.79 6.74 -15.78
CA LEU A 52 10.68 8.05 -16.43
C LEU A 52 11.71 8.10 -17.54
N GLY A 53 11.26 8.06 -18.81
CA GLY A 53 12.12 8.02 -19.96
C GLY A 53 11.37 7.79 -21.27
N ASN A 54 12.08 7.65 -22.35
CA ASN A 54 11.48 7.48 -23.67
C ASN A 54 11.20 6.00 -23.99
N PHE A 55 9.91 5.64 -24.10
CA PHE A 55 9.43 4.32 -24.53
C PHE A 55 9.00 4.27 -26.01
N GLY A 56 9.19 5.37 -26.77
CA GLY A 56 8.73 5.52 -28.13
C GLY A 56 7.40 6.24 -28.27
N ASN A 57 6.91 6.36 -29.49
CA ASN A 57 5.64 7.02 -29.80
C ASN A 57 4.55 5.99 -30.06
N CYS A 58 3.32 6.30 -29.69
CA CYS A 58 2.16 5.51 -30.07
C CYS A 58 1.98 5.49 -31.60
N GLU A 59 1.60 4.33 -32.14
CA GLU A 59 1.38 4.13 -33.58
C GLU A 59 -0.11 4.04 -33.95
N ASN A 60 -0.97 3.79 -32.97
CA ASN A 60 -2.40 3.55 -33.16
C ASN A 60 -3.27 4.83 -32.99
N ILE A 61 -4.36 4.74 -32.22
CA ILE A 61 -5.33 5.84 -32.01
C ILE A 61 -4.65 7.12 -31.49
N LEU A 62 -3.59 6.98 -30.69
CA LEU A 62 -2.81 8.09 -30.15
C LEU A 62 -1.54 8.35 -30.98
N LYS A 63 -1.64 8.27 -32.31
CA LYS A 63 -0.51 8.37 -33.23
C LYS A 63 0.39 9.57 -32.91
N ASN A 64 1.70 9.31 -32.82
CA ASN A 64 2.76 10.25 -32.50
C ASN A 64 2.75 10.82 -31.07
N VAL A 65 1.84 10.37 -30.18
CA VAL A 65 1.91 10.74 -28.76
C VAL A 65 3.06 9.94 -28.12
N PRO A 66 4.06 10.62 -27.49
CA PRO A 66 5.18 9.93 -26.85
C PRO A 66 4.74 9.21 -25.57
N ILE A 67 5.30 8.04 -25.34
CA ILE A 67 5.18 7.32 -24.06
C ILE A 67 6.43 7.68 -23.26
N THR A 68 6.30 8.48 -22.21
CA THR A 68 7.43 9.05 -21.46
C THR A 68 7.51 8.58 -20.01
N ALA A 69 6.51 7.86 -19.53
CA ALA A 69 6.56 7.23 -18.21
C ALA A 69 5.78 5.92 -18.20
N VAL A 70 6.32 4.95 -17.47
CA VAL A 70 5.69 3.66 -17.17
C VAL A 70 6.04 3.31 -15.73
N LEU A 71 5.01 3.00 -14.93
CA LEU A 71 5.15 2.68 -13.51
C LEU A 71 4.19 1.55 -13.15
N GLY A 72 4.57 0.73 -12.19
CA GLY A 72 3.61 -0.13 -11.49
C GLY A 72 2.57 0.73 -10.74
N ASP A 73 1.38 0.23 -10.52
CA ASP A 73 0.27 0.99 -9.92
C ASP A 73 0.62 1.53 -8.52
N GLN A 74 1.26 0.71 -7.70
CA GLN A 74 1.65 1.10 -6.35
C GLN A 74 2.77 2.16 -6.35
N GLN A 75 3.72 2.04 -7.28
CA GLN A 75 4.78 3.03 -7.50
C GLN A 75 4.22 4.33 -8.10
N ALA A 76 3.26 4.23 -9.01
CA ALA A 76 2.54 5.40 -9.53
C ALA A 76 1.79 6.13 -8.40
N SER A 77 1.12 5.40 -7.49
CA SER A 77 0.49 6.00 -6.31
C SER A 77 1.52 6.66 -5.38
N LEU A 78 2.67 6.01 -5.11
CA LEU A 78 3.76 6.59 -4.33
C LEU A 78 4.25 7.91 -4.96
N PHE A 79 4.42 7.92 -6.28
CA PHE A 79 4.83 9.08 -7.06
C PHE A 79 3.76 10.18 -7.02
N GLY A 80 2.48 9.83 -7.19
CA GLY A 80 1.34 10.73 -7.11
C GLY A 80 1.14 11.34 -5.72
N GLN A 81 1.48 10.59 -4.66
CA GLN A 81 1.53 11.10 -3.29
C GLN A 81 2.76 12.00 -3.03
N GLN A 82 3.65 12.16 -4.01
CA GLN A 82 4.89 12.92 -3.87
C GLN A 82 5.76 12.39 -2.70
N CYS A 83 5.88 11.08 -2.61
CA CYS A 83 6.74 10.42 -1.64
C CYS A 83 8.16 10.31 -2.22
N PHE A 84 8.84 11.44 -2.44
CA PHE A 84 10.14 11.49 -3.10
C PHE A 84 11.32 11.40 -2.13
N SER A 85 11.14 11.83 -0.89
CA SER A 85 12.19 11.79 0.12
C SER A 85 12.17 10.48 0.92
N ARG A 86 13.37 10.05 1.37
CA ARG A 86 13.50 8.91 2.29
C ARG A 86 12.59 9.08 3.50
N GLY A 87 11.90 8.02 3.88
CA GLY A 87 10.95 7.99 5.00
C GLY A 87 9.58 8.57 4.69
N SER A 88 9.35 9.08 3.46
CA SER A 88 7.97 9.40 3.07
C SER A 88 7.21 8.11 2.75
N VAL A 89 5.97 8.04 3.23
CA VAL A 89 5.15 6.83 3.17
C VAL A 89 3.74 7.11 2.69
N LYS A 90 3.19 6.18 1.92
CA LYS A 90 1.78 6.15 1.54
C LYS A 90 1.14 4.82 1.94
N ASN A 91 -0.17 4.82 2.19
CA ASN A 91 -0.97 3.61 2.33
C ASN A 91 -2.27 3.75 1.53
N THR A 92 -2.50 2.85 0.59
CA THR A 92 -3.71 2.81 -0.24
C THR A 92 -4.71 1.83 0.36
N TYR A 93 -5.90 2.31 0.73
CA TYR A 93 -6.98 1.54 1.36
C TYR A 93 -8.03 1.11 0.33
N GLY A 94 -7.93 -0.12 -0.15
CA GLY A 94 -8.85 -0.74 -1.11
C GLY A 94 -9.46 -2.03 -0.56
N THR A 95 -9.57 -3.06 -1.40
CA THR A 95 -9.94 -4.43 -0.99
C THR A 95 -8.97 -4.98 0.07
N GLY A 96 -7.68 -4.73 -0.12
CA GLY A 96 -6.60 -4.80 0.86
C GLY A 96 -5.98 -3.43 1.07
N CYS A 97 -4.90 -3.36 1.86
CA CYS A 97 -4.08 -2.15 1.94
C CYS A 97 -2.68 -2.42 1.38
N PHE A 98 -2.12 -1.40 0.72
CA PHE A 98 -0.77 -1.45 0.16
C PHE A 98 0.02 -0.22 0.60
N ALA A 99 0.96 -0.45 1.51
CA ALA A 99 1.84 0.60 1.99
C ALA A 99 3.20 0.52 1.29
N LEU A 100 3.73 1.68 0.91
CA LEU A 100 5.08 1.83 0.41
C LEU A 100 5.77 2.99 1.13
N THR A 101 7.03 2.76 1.52
CA THR A 101 7.91 3.82 2.01
C THR A 101 9.14 3.95 1.13
N ASN A 102 9.46 5.19 0.77
CA ASN A 102 10.65 5.52 -0.01
C ASN A 102 11.91 5.36 0.86
N THR A 103 12.91 4.60 0.38
CA THR A 103 14.20 4.39 1.06
C THR A 103 15.35 5.21 0.47
N GLY A 104 15.04 6.12 -0.47
CA GLY A 104 16.04 6.87 -1.22
C GLY A 104 16.78 5.97 -2.21
N ASN A 105 18.10 6.14 -2.31
CA ASN A 105 18.94 5.32 -3.19
C ASN A 105 19.44 4.03 -2.52
N ASP A 106 19.00 3.74 -1.30
CA ASP A 106 19.45 2.57 -0.55
C ASP A 106 18.53 1.37 -0.77
N ILE A 107 19.11 0.24 -1.17
CA ILE A 107 18.42 -1.05 -1.19
C ILE A 107 18.37 -1.58 0.24
N ILE A 108 17.21 -1.54 0.87
CA ILE A 108 17.02 -2.07 2.21
C ILE A 108 16.27 -3.40 2.12
N TYR A 109 16.96 -4.49 2.41
CA TYR A 109 16.33 -5.80 2.54
C TYR A 109 15.64 -5.90 3.91
N SER A 110 14.32 -6.05 3.86
CA SER A 110 13.52 -6.10 5.09
C SER A 110 13.89 -7.27 5.98
N LYS A 111 13.97 -7.00 7.28
CA LYS A 111 14.12 -8.03 8.34
C LYS A 111 12.78 -8.33 9.02
N ASN A 112 11.73 -7.61 8.65
CA ASN A 112 10.38 -7.70 9.23
C ASN A 112 9.34 -8.24 8.24
N GLY A 113 9.76 -9.01 7.22
CA GLY A 113 8.86 -9.68 6.30
C GLY A 113 8.22 -8.78 5.25
N LEU A 114 8.85 -7.65 4.90
CA LEU A 114 8.39 -6.74 3.85
C LEU A 114 9.14 -7.00 2.55
N LEU A 115 8.65 -6.43 1.44
CA LEU A 115 9.24 -6.57 0.13
C LEU A 115 10.08 -5.34 -0.23
N THR A 116 11.27 -5.56 -0.78
CA THR A 116 12.07 -4.49 -1.36
C THR A 116 11.74 -4.37 -2.86
N THR A 117 11.55 -3.16 -3.34
CA THR A 117 11.18 -2.88 -4.73
C THR A 117 11.83 -1.58 -5.21
N VAL A 118 11.81 -1.35 -6.53
CA VAL A 118 12.18 -0.06 -7.09
C VAL A 118 10.99 0.89 -6.96
N ALA A 119 11.19 2.08 -6.41
CA ALA A 119 10.18 3.14 -6.35
C ALA A 119 10.02 3.83 -7.71
N TYR A 120 11.12 4.25 -8.31
CA TYR A 120 11.20 4.80 -9.67
C TYR A 120 12.66 4.97 -10.10
N LYS A 121 12.86 5.16 -11.41
CA LYS A 121 14.16 5.58 -11.98
C LYS A 121 13.91 6.62 -13.06
N TYR A 122 14.63 7.74 -13.02
CA TYR A 122 14.55 8.81 -14.02
C TYR A 122 15.81 8.81 -14.89
N GLY A 123 15.65 8.50 -16.17
CA GLY A 123 16.77 8.48 -17.13
C GLY A 123 17.97 7.73 -16.59
N ASP A 124 19.15 8.35 -16.64
CA ASP A 124 20.42 7.79 -16.16
C ASP A 124 20.71 8.05 -14.67
N GLN A 125 19.79 8.73 -13.94
CA GLN A 125 19.94 8.97 -12.52
C GLN A 125 19.93 7.63 -11.74
N LYS A 126 20.40 7.67 -10.48
CA LYS A 126 20.27 6.53 -9.57
C LYS A 126 18.80 6.19 -9.35
N ALA A 127 18.50 4.91 -9.23
CA ALA A 127 17.16 4.48 -8.86
C ALA A 127 16.83 4.89 -7.42
N SER A 128 15.58 5.23 -7.19
CA SER A 128 15.00 5.31 -5.84
C SER A 128 14.32 3.97 -5.53
N TYR A 129 14.50 3.49 -4.31
CA TYR A 129 13.94 2.22 -3.85
C TYR A 129 12.83 2.44 -2.84
N ALA A 130 12.08 1.39 -2.56
CA ALA A 130 11.03 1.39 -1.56
C ALA A 130 10.94 0.03 -0.86
N ILE A 131 10.43 0.07 0.38
CA ILE A 131 9.90 -1.11 1.06
C ILE A 131 8.39 -1.11 0.89
N GLU A 132 7.85 -2.27 0.56
CA GLU A 132 6.42 -2.49 0.37
C GLU A 132 5.90 -3.57 1.31
N GLY A 133 4.69 -3.38 1.79
CA GLY A 133 3.96 -4.41 2.46
C GLY A 133 2.47 -4.29 2.20
N SER A 134 1.75 -5.39 2.41
CA SER A 134 0.32 -5.48 2.12
C SER A 134 -0.48 -6.07 3.27
N VAL A 135 -1.67 -5.52 3.46
CA VAL A 135 -2.76 -6.09 4.26
C VAL A 135 -3.72 -6.75 3.27
N ALA A 136 -3.90 -8.06 3.37
CA ALA A 136 -4.73 -8.79 2.41
C ALA A 136 -6.20 -8.41 2.49
N ILE A 137 -6.71 -8.23 3.69
CA ILE A 137 -8.15 -8.11 3.97
C ILE A 137 -8.41 -6.78 4.68
N ALA A 138 -8.87 -5.79 3.91
CA ALA A 138 -9.32 -4.48 4.39
C ALA A 138 -10.79 -4.25 4.00
N GLY A 139 -11.07 -3.63 2.86
CA GLY A 139 -12.44 -3.48 2.35
C GLY A 139 -13.15 -4.82 2.13
N ALA A 140 -12.38 -5.89 1.86
CA ALA A 140 -12.92 -7.23 1.78
C ALA A 140 -13.58 -7.70 3.09
N ALA A 141 -13.10 -7.27 4.26
CA ALA A 141 -13.76 -7.57 5.53
C ALA A 141 -15.14 -6.90 5.66
N VAL A 142 -15.27 -5.68 5.14
CA VAL A 142 -16.56 -4.96 5.08
C VAL A 142 -17.52 -5.66 4.13
N GLN A 143 -17.03 -6.07 2.96
CA GLN A 143 -17.83 -6.85 2.01
C GLN A 143 -18.28 -8.18 2.62
N TRP A 144 -17.42 -8.85 3.37
CA TRP A 144 -17.76 -10.09 4.06
C TRP A 144 -18.89 -9.90 5.10
N LEU A 145 -18.89 -8.79 5.87
CA LEU A 145 -20.01 -8.44 6.76
C LEU A 145 -21.32 -8.28 6.01
N ARG A 146 -21.26 -7.69 4.81
CA ARG A 146 -22.43 -7.45 3.96
C ARG A 146 -22.93 -8.75 3.32
N ASP A 147 -22.05 -9.45 2.61
CA ASP A 147 -22.41 -10.51 1.66
C ASP A 147 -22.57 -11.88 2.34
N ASN A 148 -21.80 -12.15 3.39
CA ASN A 148 -21.78 -13.44 4.05
C ASN A 148 -22.53 -13.45 5.37
N LEU A 149 -22.46 -12.37 6.15
CA LEU A 149 -23.12 -12.30 7.45
C LEU A 149 -24.43 -11.50 7.43
N ASN A 150 -24.69 -10.70 6.39
CA ASN A 150 -25.88 -9.83 6.29
C ASN A 150 -26.04 -8.89 7.50
N LEU A 151 -24.93 -8.42 8.10
CA LEU A 151 -24.96 -7.51 9.25
C LEU A 151 -25.13 -6.05 8.83
N ILE A 152 -24.80 -5.74 7.58
CA ILE A 152 -24.99 -4.44 6.92
C ILE A 152 -25.59 -4.67 5.53
N ASN A 153 -26.32 -3.68 4.98
CA ASN A 153 -26.91 -3.78 3.63
C ASN A 153 -25.97 -3.25 2.56
N THR A 154 -25.24 -2.17 2.86
CA THR A 154 -24.24 -1.56 1.96
C THR A 154 -22.92 -1.36 2.72
N SER A 155 -21.81 -1.29 2.00
CA SER A 155 -20.50 -1.05 2.62
C SER A 155 -20.41 0.32 3.30
N ASP A 156 -21.16 1.31 2.80
CA ASP A 156 -21.15 2.68 3.34
C ASP A 156 -21.85 2.80 4.69
N GLU A 157 -22.74 1.85 5.04
CA GLU A 157 -23.43 1.86 6.33
C GLU A 157 -22.51 1.53 7.50
N ILE A 158 -21.36 0.88 7.28
CA ILE A 158 -20.53 0.35 8.35
C ILE A 158 -20.07 1.43 9.34
N GLU A 159 -19.69 2.61 8.85
CA GLU A 159 -19.28 3.71 9.71
C GLU A 159 -20.42 4.17 10.61
N SER A 160 -21.60 4.41 10.06
CA SER A 160 -22.78 4.86 10.80
C SER A 160 -23.26 3.86 11.84
N ILE A 161 -23.10 2.55 11.55
CA ILE A 161 -23.42 1.47 12.49
C ILE A 161 -22.36 1.41 13.60
N ALA A 162 -21.07 1.48 13.27
CA ALA A 162 -19.99 1.44 14.24
C ALA A 162 -20.00 2.64 15.19
N LEU A 163 -20.38 3.82 14.72
CA LEU A 163 -20.48 5.05 15.51
C LEU A 163 -21.61 5.03 16.56
N GLN A 164 -22.55 4.07 16.51
CA GLN A 164 -23.59 3.93 17.51
C GLN A 164 -23.09 3.35 18.84
N GLU A 165 -21.84 2.87 18.90
CA GLU A 165 -21.16 2.46 20.11
C GLU A 165 -19.89 3.30 20.31
N LYS A 166 -19.53 3.51 21.59
CA LYS A 166 -18.36 4.35 21.94
C LYS A 166 -17.03 3.70 21.58
N ASP A 167 -16.97 2.38 21.64
CA ASP A 167 -15.80 1.56 21.41
C ASP A 167 -16.20 0.18 20.86
N ASN A 168 -15.25 -0.71 20.70
CA ASN A 168 -15.49 -2.06 20.19
C ASN A 168 -16.08 -3.03 21.24
N GLY A 169 -16.37 -2.58 22.46
CA GLY A 169 -16.91 -3.41 23.54
C GLY A 169 -15.98 -4.57 23.95
N GLY A 170 -14.68 -4.45 23.71
CA GLY A 170 -13.69 -5.50 23.94
C GLY A 170 -13.64 -6.56 22.84
N VAL A 171 -14.37 -6.37 21.73
CA VAL A 171 -14.41 -7.28 20.58
C VAL A 171 -13.27 -6.95 19.62
N TYR A 172 -12.49 -7.96 19.24
CA TYR A 172 -11.43 -7.85 18.22
C TYR A 172 -11.69 -8.85 17.10
N PHE A 173 -11.46 -8.40 15.87
CA PHE A 173 -11.60 -9.23 14.68
C PHE A 173 -10.26 -9.32 13.95
N VAL A 174 -9.76 -10.52 13.73
CA VAL A 174 -8.55 -10.77 12.93
C VAL A 174 -8.99 -11.40 11.61
N PRO A 175 -8.94 -10.68 10.49
CA PRO A 175 -9.48 -11.16 9.21
C PRO A 175 -8.49 -12.06 8.43
N ALA A 176 -7.93 -13.06 9.09
CA ALA A 176 -6.97 -14.00 8.48
C ALA A 176 -7.67 -15.05 7.59
N PHE A 177 -8.52 -14.63 6.63
CA PHE A 177 -9.29 -15.55 5.79
C PHE A 177 -8.44 -16.50 4.97
N SER A 178 -7.27 -16.04 4.54
CA SER A 178 -6.29 -16.83 3.76
C SER A 178 -4.92 -16.89 4.46
N GLY A 179 -4.91 -16.83 5.79
CA GLY A 179 -3.71 -16.66 6.59
C GLY A 179 -3.41 -15.20 6.90
N LEU A 180 -2.34 -14.97 7.64
CA LEU A 180 -1.78 -13.64 7.92
C LEU A 180 -0.66 -13.34 6.93
N PHE A 181 -0.69 -12.12 6.38
CA PHE A 181 0.39 -11.59 5.54
C PHE A 181 1.45 -10.86 6.37
N SER A 182 2.16 -9.92 5.74
CA SER A 182 3.16 -9.13 6.43
C SER A 182 2.63 -8.51 7.73
N PRO A 183 3.39 -8.51 8.83
CA PRO A 183 4.74 -9.09 8.97
C PRO A 183 4.76 -10.58 9.38
N HIS A 184 3.61 -11.20 9.57
CA HIS A 184 3.49 -12.53 10.21
C HIS A 184 3.80 -13.70 9.26
N TRP A 185 3.37 -13.62 7.99
CA TRP A 185 3.52 -14.68 6.98
C TRP A 185 3.10 -16.07 7.46
N ASP A 186 1.94 -16.14 8.16
CA ASP A 186 1.41 -17.38 8.68
C ASP A 186 0.23 -17.89 7.82
N PRO A 187 0.44 -18.88 6.94
CA PRO A 187 -0.62 -19.45 6.11
C PRO A 187 -1.58 -20.34 6.90
N THR A 188 -1.21 -20.74 8.13
CA THR A 188 -2.02 -21.61 9.00
C THR A 188 -3.07 -20.84 9.79
N ALA A 189 -2.88 -19.53 9.94
CA ALA A 189 -3.83 -18.66 10.64
C ALA A 189 -5.20 -18.61 9.94
N ARG A 190 -6.25 -18.46 10.72
CA ARG A 190 -7.63 -18.25 10.23
C ARG A 190 -8.30 -17.10 10.95
N GLY A 191 -9.33 -16.53 10.30
CA GLY A 191 -10.11 -15.43 10.86
C GLY A 191 -10.73 -15.78 12.21
N VAL A 192 -10.59 -14.88 13.19
CA VAL A 192 -11.19 -15.05 14.52
C VAL A 192 -11.91 -13.78 14.96
N LEU A 193 -12.98 -13.97 15.70
CA LEU A 193 -13.67 -12.91 16.43
C LEU A 193 -13.61 -13.26 17.92
N VAL A 194 -12.92 -12.44 18.70
CA VAL A 194 -12.64 -12.71 20.12
C VAL A 194 -13.16 -11.58 21.02
N GLY A 195 -13.26 -11.83 22.33
CA GLY A 195 -13.71 -10.83 23.31
C GLY A 195 -15.23 -10.66 23.39
N LEU A 196 -16.02 -11.56 22.79
CA LEU A 196 -17.48 -11.52 22.83
C LEU A 196 -18.01 -11.73 24.27
N SER A 197 -19.00 -10.91 24.64
CA SER A 197 -19.78 -11.02 25.87
C SER A 197 -21.27 -10.89 25.56
N ARG A 198 -22.12 -11.02 26.57
CA ARG A 198 -23.59 -10.78 26.42
C ARG A 198 -23.93 -9.34 26.02
N TYR A 199 -23.01 -8.40 26.22
CA TYR A 199 -23.14 -7.01 25.82
C TYR A 199 -22.85 -6.80 24.35
N SER A 200 -22.05 -7.69 23.74
CA SER A 200 -21.59 -7.56 22.34
C SER A 200 -22.79 -7.66 21.38
N ASN A 201 -22.81 -6.79 20.39
CA ASN A 201 -23.84 -6.72 19.38
C ASN A 201 -23.22 -6.42 17.99
N LYS A 202 -24.05 -6.37 16.93
CA LYS A 202 -23.59 -6.14 15.56
C LYS A 202 -22.79 -4.83 15.37
N LYS A 203 -23.02 -3.81 16.20
CA LYS A 203 -22.35 -2.52 16.12
C LYS A 203 -20.88 -2.62 16.59
N HIS A 204 -20.67 -3.37 17.69
CA HIS A 204 -19.33 -3.69 18.16
C HIS A 204 -18.54 -4.52 17.13
N ILE A 205 -19.22 -5.46 16.45
CA ILE A 205 -18.59 -6.26 15.37
C ILE A 205 -18.23 -5.35 14.20
N ALA A 206 -19.14 -4.48 13.74
CA ALA A 206 -18.85 -3.53 12.67
C ALA A 206 -17.65 -2.64 13.00
N ARG A 207 -17.57 -2.17 14.25
CA ARG A 207 -16.45 -1.37 14.73
C ARG A 207 -15.15 -2.18 14.77
N ALA A 208 -15.17 -3.39 15.30
CA ALA A 208 -14.00 -4.29 15.33
C ALA A 208 -13.46 -4.60 13.92
N VAL A 209 -14.35 -4.70 12.92
CA VAL A 209 -13.95 -4.89 11.52
C VAL A 209 -13.22 -3.66 10.97
N LEU A 210 -13.73 -2.44 11.21
CA LEU A 210 -13.00 -1.23 10.81
C LEU A 210 -11.67 -1.08 11.54
N GLU A 211 -11.66 -1.28 12.85
CA GLU A 211 -10.46 -1.20 13.67
C GLU A 211 -9.41 -2.23 13.27
N SER A 212 -9.81 -3.43 12.81
CA SER A 212 -8.89 -4.47 12.33
C SER A 212 -8.03 -4.02 11.16
N VAL A 213 -8.57 -3.20 10.27
CA VAL A 213 -7.84 -2.62 9.14
C VAL A 213 -6.74 -1.68 9.63
N ALA A 214 -7.06 -0.85 10.63
CA ALA A 214 -6.10 0.07 11.23
C ALA A 214 -4.99 -0.68 12.00
N TYR A 215 -5.33 -1.73 12.74
CA TYR A 215 -4.32 -2.54 13.45
C TYR A 215 -3.34 -3.22 12.49
N GLN A 216 -3.84 -3.89 11.45
CA GLN A 216 -2.98 -4.52 10.44
C GLN A 216 -2.09 -3.49 9.74
N SER A 217 -2.65 -2.32 9.39
CA SER A 217 -1.88 -1.21 8.81
C SER A 217 -0.81 -0.69 9.78
N TYR A 218 -1.12 -0.63 11.09
CA TYR A 218 -0.15 -0.26 12.12
C TYR A 218 1.03 -1.24 12.16
N GLU A 219 0.77 -2.55 12.21
CA GLU A 219 1.83 -3.57 12.22
C GLU A 219 2.76 -3.43 11.01
N LEU A 220 2.16 -3.17 9.84
CA LEU A 220 2.88 -2.97 8.60
C LEU A 220 3.76 -1.72 8.64
N LEU A 221 3.19 -0.56 8.98
CA LEU A 221 3.89 0.72 9.04
C LEU A 221 4.98 0.74 10.12
N ASN A 222 4.72 0.13 11.28
CA ASN A 222 5.70 -0.01 12.35
C ASN A 222 6.88 -0.92 11.94
N SER A 223 6.63 -1.95 11.13
CA SER A 223 7.69 -2.78 10.55
C SER A 223 8.54 -2.01 9.55
N MET A 224 7.93 -1.11 8.76
CA MET A 224 8.64 -0.21 7.84
C MET A 224 9.55 0.76 8.60
N GLU A 225 9.07 1.42 9.67
CA GLU A 225 9.89 2.31 10.49
C GLU A 225 11.13 1.59 11.05
N LYS A 226 10.96 0.34 11.50
CA LYS A 226 12.08 -0.49 12.01
C LYS A 226 13.10 -0.83 10.92
N ASP A 227 12.62 -1.16 9.71
CA ASP A 227 13.51 -1.55 8.62
C ASP A 227 14.33 -0.37 8.08
N ILE A 228 13.73 0.83 8.01
CA ILE A 228 14.43 2.04 7.54
C ILE A 228 15.18 2.79 8.64
N ASP A 229 15.03 2.35 9.90
CA ASP A 229 15.57 3.02 11.12
C ASP A 229 15.19 4.51 11.16
N GLN A 230 13.91 4.81 10.89
CA GLN A 230 13.39 6.18 10.85
C GLN A 230 11.90 6.20 11.16
N ASN A 231 11.48 7.10 12.07
CA ASN A 231 10.07 7.34 12.33
C ASN A 231 9.43 8.18 11.21
N PHE A 232 8.23 7.81 10.81
CA PHE A 232 7.43 8.63 9.89
C PHE A 232 6.94 9.91 10.58
N THR A 233 6.91 11.00 9.85
CA THR A 233 6.32 12.26 10.32
C THR A 233 4.82 12.30 10.10
N GLU A 234 4.36 11.71 9.00
CA GLU A 234 2.96 11.60 8.61
C GLU A 234 2.76 10.38 7.71
N VAL A 235 1.52 9.93 7.58
CA VAL A 235 1.12 8.88 6.63
C VAL A 235 0.16 9.46 5.60
N LYS A 236 0.53 9.37 4.33
CA LYS A 236 -0.33 9.79 3.22
C LYS A 236 -1.26 8.65 2.84
N VAL A 237 -2.56 8.92 2.72
CA VAL A 237 -3.54 7.88 2.44
C VAL A 237 -4.39 8.20 1.22
N ASP A 238 -4.76 7.14 0.50
CA ASP A 238 -5.69 7.17 -0.62
C ASP A 238 -6.51 5.86 -0.70
N GLY A 239 -7.39 5.77 -1.69
CA GLY A 239 -8.25 4.62 -1.89
C GLY A 239 -9.65 4.77 -1.32
N GLY A 240 -10.55 3.86 -1.72
CA GLY A 240 -11.99 3.99 -1.47
C GLY A 240 -12.40 4.00 -0.01
N MET A 241 -11.65 3.37 0.90
CA MET A 241 -12.01 3.34 2.31
C MET A 241 -11.61 4.62 3.08
N VAL A 242 -10.82 5.54 2.48
CA VAL A 242 -10.41 6.79 3.14
C VAL A 242 -11.60 7.74 3.40
N VAL A 243 -12.73 7.51 2.76
CA VAL A 243 -13.97 8.25 3.05
C VAL A 243 -14.49 7.99 4.47
N ASN A 244 -14.13 6.85 5.06
CA ASN A 244 -14.53 6.45 6.41
C ASN A 244 -13.66 7.16 7.46
N ASN A 245 -14.23 8.19 8.09
CA ASN A 245 -13.48 9.01 9.04
C ASN A 245 -13.18 8.25 10.35
N LEU A 246 -14.04 7.33 10.78
CA LEU A 246 -13.82 6.51 11.97
C LEU A 246 -12.59 5.63 11.80
N LEU A 247 -12.46 4.97 10.64
CA LEU A 247 -11.29 4.15 10.31
C LEU A 247 -10.00 4.97 10.33
N ILE A 248 -9.99 6.10 9.60
CA ILE A 248 -8.75 6.87 9.42
C ILE A 248 -8.38 7.63 10.70
N GLN A 249 -9.35 8.11 11.48
CA GLN A 249 -9.05 8.65 12.81
C GLN A 249 -8.45 7.58 13.73
N PHE A 250 -9.03 6.36 13.72
CA PHE A 250 -8.48 5.27 14.51
C PHE A 250 -7.09 4.85 14.05
N GLN A 251 -6.81 4.92 12.73
CA GLN A 251 -5.46 4.73 12.20
C GLN A 251 -4.46 5.75 12.77
N ALA A 252 -4.84 7.04 12.78
CA ALA A 252 -4.01 8.10 13.38
C ALA A 252 -3.77 7.83 14.86
N ASP A 253 -4.82 7.45 15.59
CA ASP A 253 -4.78 7.14 17.02
C ASP A 253 -3.85 5.96 17.34
N ILE A 254 -3.96 4.86 16.61
CA ILE A 254 -3.18 3.63 16.86
C ILE A 254 -1.72 3.80 16.43
N PHE A 255 -1.48 4.49 15.32
CA PHE A 255 -0.13 4.70 14.83
C PHE A 255 0.59 5.86 15.52
N ASP A 256 -0.16 6.73 16.21
CA ASP A 256 0.34 7.92 16.91
C ASP A 256 1.07 8.88 15.94
N LYS A 257 0.50 9.05 14.74
CA LYS A 257 1.01 9.90 13.66
C LYS A 257 -0.13 10.63 12.98
N ASN A 258 0.20 11.75 12.38
CA ASN A 258 -0.73 12.44 11.50
C ASN A 258 -1.00 11.59 10.24
N VAL A 259 -2.26 11.50 9.87
CA VAL A 259 -2.70 10.87 8.62
C VAL A 259 -3.32 11.94 7.75
N ILE A 260 -2.91 12.02 6.49
CA ILE A 260 -3.41 13.04 5.55
C ILE A 260 -3.94 12.39 4.26
N SER A 261 -5.01 12.94 3.73
CA SER A 261 -5.51 12.63 2.38
C SER A 261 -5.54 13.88 1.51
N LYS A 262 -5.37 13.69 0.21
CA LYS A 262 -5.42 14.76 -0.79
C LYS A 262 -6.79 14.84 -1.44
N GLU A 263 -7.13 15.98 -2.05
CA GLU A 263 -8.41 16.16 -2.74
C GLU A 263 -8.57 15.22 -3.95
N LEU A 264 -7.46 14.87 -4.58
CA LEU A 264 -7.45 14.05 -5.78
C LEU A 264 -7.70 12.57 -5.44
N GLN A 265 -8.75 11.98 -6.00
CA GLN A 265 -9.11 10.58 -5.75
C GLN A 265 -8.24 9.59 -6.55
N GLU A 266 -7.97 9.91 -7.83
CA GLU A 266 -7.22 9.05 -8.75
C GLU A 266 -5.70 9.29 -8.67
N ILE A 267 -5.12 9.13 -7.48
CA ILE A 267 -3.70 9.40 -7.21
C ILE A 267 -2.77 8.57 -8.09
N THR A 268 -3.12 7.32 -8.39
CA THR A 268 -2.32 6.44 -9.25
C THR A 268 -2.22 6.99 -10.67
N ALA A 269 -3.35 7.35 -11.29
CA ALA A 269 -3.36 7.95 -12.63
C ALA A 269 -2.63 9.29 -12.65
N TYR A 270 -2.83 10.09 -11.61
CA TYR A 270 -2.14 11.37 -11.45
C TYR A 270 -0.62 11.19 -11.33
N GLY A 271 -0.14 10.19 -10.60
CA GLY A 271 1.28 9.89 -10.48
C GLY A 271 1.93 9.54 -11.81
N ALA A 272 1.26 8.71 -12.62
CA ALA A 272 1.71 8.42 -13.98
C ALA A 272 1.73 9.69 -14.87
N GLY A 273 0.73 10.56 -14.72
CA GLY A 273 0.64 11.86 -15.42
C GLY A 273 1.78 12.80 -15.03
N ILE A 274 2.07 12.96 -13.73
CA ILE A 274 3.19 13.77 -13.25
C ILE A 274 4.52 13.22 -13.75
N ALA A 275 4.73 11.90 -13.67
CA ALA A 275 5.95 11.28 -14.17
C ALA A 275 6.18 11.58 -15.65
N SER A 276 5.11 11.52 -16.46
CA SER A 276 5.16 11.91 -17.87
C SER A 276 5.43 13.42 -18.06
N TYR A 277 4.79 14.27 -17.27
CA TYR A 277 4.96 15.73 -17.31
C TYR A 277 6.40 16.14 -17.01
N ILE A 278 7.05 15.50 -16.02
CA ILE A 278 8.45 15.70 -15.66
C ILE A 278 9.37 15.45 -16.86
N VAL A 279 9.18 14.31 -17.54
CA VAL A 279 10.03 13.95 -18.69
C VAL A 279 9.83 14.90 -19.88
N ILE A 280 8.58 15.28 -20.17
CA ILE A 280 8.26 16.16 -21.32
C ILE A 280 8.86 17.56 -21.13
N ASN A 281 8.88 18.07 -19.89
CA ASN A 281 9.34 19.42 -19.58
C ASN A 281 10.77 19.47 -19.02
N ASP A 282 11.47 18.33 -18.96
CA ASP A 282 12.83 18.21 -18.43
C ASP A 282 12.99 18.82 -17.02
N ILE A 283 12.03 18.51 -16.14
CA ILE A 283 11.99 19.04 -14.77
C ILE A 283 12.73 18.06 -13.84
N LYS A 284 13.53 18.56 -12.92
CA LYS A 284 14.06 17.73 -11.83
C LYS A 284 12.98 17.48 -10.78
N ILE A 285 12.96 16.25 -10.22
CA ILE A 285 11.94 15.85 -9.22
C ILE A 285 11.97 16.81 -8.02
N GLU A 286 13.16 17.26 -7.60
CA GLU A 286 13.37 18.19 -6.49
C GLU A 286 12.84 19.60 -6.77
N GLU A 287 12.70 19.97 -8.04
CA GLU A 287 12.20 21.27 -8.51
C GLU A 287 10.68 21.24 -8.77
N LEU A 288 10.04 20.10 -8.52
CA LEU A 288 8.63 19.88 -8.81
C LEU A 288 7.75 20.65 -7.81
N GLU A 289 7.27 21.82 -8.19
CA GLU A 289 6.34 22.63 -7.42
C GLU A 289 4.89 22.24 -7.76
N ILE A 290 4.38 21.17 -7.16
CA ILE A 290 2.98 20.80 -7.27
C ILE A 290 2.31 20.91 -5.90
N ASN A 291 1.57 21.98 -5.70
CA ASN A 291 0.74 22.19 -4.51
C ASN A 291 -0.54 21.35 -4.60
N GLN A 292 -0.46 20.09 -4.15
CA GLN A 292 -1.68 19.30 -3.93
C GLN A 292 -2.32 19.76 -2.61
N LYS A 293 -3.57 20.19 -2.68
CA LYS A 293 -4.32 20.55 -1.49
C LYS A 293 -4.61 19.31 -0.65
N ILE A 294 -4.35 19.43 0.65
CA ILE A 294 -4.80 18.45 1.64
C ILE A 294 -6.33 18.59 1.76
N SER A 295 -7.03 17.49 1.53
CA SER A 295 -8.48 17.44 1.71
C SER A 295 -8.84 17.28 3.18
N LYS A 296 -8.18 16.32 3.85
CA LYS A 296 -8.41 16.00 5.26
C LYS A 296 -7.11 15.66 5.97
N SER A 297 -7.07 15.97 7.25
CA SER A 297 -5.99 15.60 8.17
C SER A 297 -6.59 15.07 9.46
N TRP A 298 -6.05 13.96 9.96
CA TRP A 298 -6.41 13.34 11.22
C TRP A 298 -5.17 13.33 12.11
N THR A 299 -5.33 13.84 13.32
CA THR A 299 -4.28 13.84 14.35
C THR A 299 -4.63 12.83 15.44
N PRO A 300 -3.64 12.22 16.11
CA PRO A 300 -3.88 11.31 17.24
C PRO A 300 -4.75 11.99 18.33
N ASN A 301 -5.77 11.28 18.83
CA ASN A 301 -6.73 11.81 19.78
C ASN A 301 -6.94 10.90 21.01
N ILE A 302 -6.10 9.89 21.19
CA ILE A 302 -6.10 9.03 22.37
C ILE A 302 -4.77 9.14 23.11
N ASN A 303 -4.79 8.89 24.42
CA ASN A 303 -3.56 8.86 25.20
C ASN A 303 -2.81 7.54 25.00
N THR A 304 -1.52 7.55 25.39
CA THR A 304 -0.61 6.41 25.24
C THR A 304 -1.10 5.16 25.97
N GLU A 305 -1.69 5.31 27.16
CA GLU A 305 -2.20 4.17 27.94
C GLU A 305 -3.33 3.44 27.19
N LYS A 306 -4.32 4.20 26.68
CA LYS A 306 -5.43 3.62 25.89
C LYS A 306 -4.92 2.98 24.60
N ARG A 307 -3.99 3.63 23.91
CA ARG A 307 -3.34 3.11 22.71
C ARG A 307 -2.65 1.76 22.99
N ASN A 308 -1.82 1.71 24.02
CA ASN A 308 -1.10 0.49 24.38
C ASN A 308 -2.07 -0.64 24.76
N ASN A 309 -3.14 -0.36 25.52
CA ASN A 309 -4.15 -1.36 25.82
C ASN A 309 -4.82 -1.93 24.56
N TYR A 310 -5.10 -1.10 23.57
CA TYR A 310 -5.65 -1.55 22.28
C TYR A 310 -4.66 -2.46 21.54
N LEU A 311 -3.38 -2.08 21.47
CA LEU A 311 -2.34 -2.85 20.81
C LEU A 311 -2.05 -4.20 21.51
N ASP A 312 -2.03 -4.21 22.85
CA ASP A 312 -1.85 -5.43 23.63
C ASP A 312 -2.99 -6.43 23.39
N ASN A 313 -4.23 -5.94 23.33
CA ASN A 313 -5.38 -6.79 23.06
C ASN A 313 -5.45 -7.25 21.61
N TRP A 314 -5.02 -6.39 20.65
CA TRP A 314 -4.86 -6.80 19.25
C TRP A 314 -3.83 -7.93 19.14
N THR A 315 -2.66 -7.79 19.75
CA THR A 315 -1.63 -8.83 19.78
C THR A 315 -2.17 -10.16 20.32
N LYS A 316 -2.95 -10.12 21.42
CA LYS A 316 -3.62 -11.32 21.95
C LYS A 316 -4.61 -11.93 20.95
N ALA A 317 -5.35 -11.09 20.21
CA ALA A 317 -6.30 -11.57 19.21
C ALA A 317 -5.58 -12.24 18.03
N VAL A 318 -4.48 -11.66 17.54
CA VAL A 318 -3.63 -12.25 16.50
C VAL A 318 -3.09 -13.61 16.93
N GLU A 319 -2.58 -13.74 18.16
CA GLU A 319 -2.11 -15.03 18.66
C GLU A 319 -3.21 -16.11 18.69
N LYS A 320 -4.48 -15.74 18.87
CA LYS A 320 -5.60 -16.69 18.82
C LYS A 320 -5.98 -17.12 17.41
N SER A 321 -5.52 -16.41 16.38
CA SER A 321 -5.76 -16.78 14.98
C SER A 321 -4.72 -17.75 14.41
N LYS A 322 -3.56 -17.92 15.07
CA LYS A 322 -2.44 -18.74 14.62
C LYS A 322 -2.67 -20.22 14.89
N ASN A 323 -1.93 -21.06 14.16
CA ASN A 323 -1.94 -22.52 14.32
C ASN A 323 -3.35 -23.14 14.25
N TRP A 324 -4.18 -22.66 13.36
CA TRP A 324 -5.56 -23.14 13.20
C TRP A 324 -5.64 -24.40 12.34
N ILE A 325 -4.74 -24.53 11.35
CA ILE A 325 -4.60 -25.73 10.48
C ILE A 325 -3.16 -26.20 10.44
#